data_30635cbbd473485025268bd5df062e44
#
_entry.id   30635cbbd473485025268bd5df062e44
#
_cell.length_a   1.000
_cell.length_b   1.000
_cell.length_c   1.000
_cell.angle_alpha   90.00
_cell.angle_beta   90.00
_cell.angle_gamma   90.00
#
_symmetry.space_group_name_H-M   'P 1'
#
loop_
_entity.id
_entity.type
_entity.pdbx_description
1 polymer ?
#
loop_
_entity_poly.entity_id
_entity_poly.type
_entity_poly.pdbx_seq_one_letter_code
_entity_poly.pdbx_strand_id
1 'polypeptide(L)'
;IGEKRELKKVLEKYWAKQTDFNEVKYVAEQLKKRHWNYQKEAKIEFISSNDFSYYDNMLDTSILLGAIPKRFESLKDEELYFTMARGNETCVAMEMTKWFNTNYHYIVPEISKNTKFKLNSKKVIEEYKEALDLGIKTKINLIGAITYLGLSKSVDNSDAFLHINNVVEAYKELLKEISKLDDEIVVQFDEPLFVKDLDSKVLSLIKPVYDGLSSVASNIKI
;
A
#
# COMPACT_ATOMS: atom_id res chain seq x y z
N ILE A 1 10.05 -8.31 7.35
CA ILE A 1 9.88 -9.49 8.21
C ILE A 1 11.01 -9.64 9.23
N GLY A 2 12.18 -9.05 8.95
CA GLY A 2 13.39 -9.13 9.75
C GLY A 2 14.17 -10.45 9.57
N GLU A 3 15.49 -10.42 9.82
CA GLU A 3 16.41 -11.53 9.57
C GLU A 3 16.11 -12.75 10.45
N LYS A 4 15.56 -12.52 11.64
CA LYS A 4 15.14 -13.56 12.59
C LYS A 4 13.64 -13.81 12.58
N ARG A 5 12.94 -13.32 11.53
CA ARG A 5 11.48 -13.37 11.38
C ARG A 5 10.73 -12.69 12.54
N GLU A 6 11.27 -11.59 13.05
CA GLU A 6 10.74 -10.89 14.23
C GLU A 6 9.28 -10.47 14.04
N LEU A 7 8.97 -9.84 12.89
CA LEU A 7 7.59 -9.43 12.59
C LEU A 7 6.63 -10.62 12.58
N LYS A 8 7.02 -11.73 11.93
CA LYS A 8 6.18 -12.93 11.90
C LYS A 8 5.89 -13.45 13.30
N LYS A 9 6.93 -13.54 14.14
CA LYS A 9 6.80 -14.06 15.52
C LYS A 9 5.88 -13.20 16.38
N VAL A 10 5.99 -11.88 16.30
CA VAL A 10 5.12 -10.99 17.10
C VAL A 10 3.68 -10.99 16.58
N LEU A 11 3.47 -11.07 15.26
CA LEU A 11 2.14 -11.20 14.67
C LEU A 11 1.46 -12.52 15.09
N GLU A 12 2.20 -13.63 15.09
CA GLU A 12 1.67 -14.92 15.55
C GLU A 12 1.25 -14.87 17.03
N LYS A 13 2.04 -14.20 17.90
CA LYS A 13 1.66 -13.96 19.31
C LYS A 13 0.42 -13.07 19.42
N TYR A 14 0.35 -12.00 18.63
CA TYR A 14 -0.81 -11.10 18.60
C TYR A 14 -2.09 -11.85 18.20
N TRP A 15 -2.06 -12.65 17.15
CA TRP A 15 -3.21 -13.45 16.73
C TRP A 15 -3.58 -14.54 17.73
N ALA A 16 -2.61 -15.06 18.48
CA ALA A 16 -2.84 -15.98 19.59
C ALA A 16 -3.28 -15.28 20.89
N LYS A 17 -3.52 -13.95 20.86
CA LYS A 17 -3.87 -13.12 22.03
C LYS A 17 -2.86 -13.20 23.19
N GLN A 18 -1.59 -13.46 22.86
CA GLN A 18 -0.47 -13.51 23.81
C GLN A 18 0.24 -12.16 23.97
N THR A 19 -0.08 -11.20 23.12
CA THR A 19 0.41 -9.81 23.17
C THR A 19 -0.61 -8.87 22.53
N ASP A 20 -0.44 -7.56 22.73
CA ASP A 20 -1.27 -6.54 22.10
C ASP A 20 -0.64 -5.98 20.81
N PHE A 21 -1.37 -5.11 20.10
CA PHE A 21 -0.88 -4.53 18.85
C PHE A 21 0.22 -3.48 19.07
N ASN A 22 0.38 -2.94 20.29
CA ASN A 22 1.46 -2.01 20.58
C ASN A 22 2.84 -2.71 20.49
N GLU A 23 2.93 -3.97 20.94
CA GLU A 23 4.14 -4.76 20.75
C GLU A 23 4.43 -5.02 19.27
N VAL A 24 3.41 -5.27 18.45
CA VAL A 24 3.58 -5.41 16.99
C VAL A 24 4.11 -4.13 16.38
N LYS A 25 3.55 -2.97 16.74
CA LYS A 25 4.03 -1.65 16.29
C LYS A 25 5.48 -1.43 16.69
N TYR A 26 5.82 -1.66 17.95
CA TYR A 26 7.19 -1.51 18.45
C TYR A 26 8.19 -2.33 17.64
N VAL A 27 7.91 -3.63 17.43
CA VAL A 27 8.78 -4.49 16.63
C VAL A 27 8.89 -3.99 15.19
N ALA A 28 7.79 -3.53 14.59
CA ALA A 28 7.78 -2.98 13.24
C ALA A 28 8.63 -1.71 13.12
N GLU A 29 8.53 -0.78 14.08
CA GLU A 29 9.36 0.43 14.16
C GLU A 29 10.86 0.10 14.26
N GLN A 30 11.22 -0.86 15.14
CA GLN A 30 12.61 -1.30 15.26
C GLN A 30 13.13 -1.92 13.95
N LEU A 31 12.30 -2.68 13.24
CA LEU A 31 12.65 -3.24 11.94
C LEU A 31 12.84 -2.18 10.87
N LYS A 32 11.89 -1.24 10.72
CA LYS A 32 11.99 -0.13 9.76
C LYS A 32 13.25 0.68 10.00
N LYS A 33 13.48 1.12 11.25
CA LYS A 33 14.67 1.86 11.65
C LYS A 33 15.97 1.14 11.30
N ARG A 34 16.04 -0.16 11.56
CA ARG A 34 17.20 -1.00 11.24
C ARG A 34 17.43 -1.11 9.74
N HIS A 35 16.37 -1.36 8.95
CA HIS A 35 16.45 -1.50 7.51
C HIS A 35 16.82 -0.18 6.81
N TRP A 36 16.33 0.95 7.28
CA TRP A 36 16.74 2.27 6.78
C TRP A 36 18.21 2.57 7.08
N ASN A 37 18.68 2.23 8.29
CA ASN A 37 20.09 2.40 8.63
C ASN A 37 21.02 1.52 7.78
N TYR A 38 20.64 0.28 7.48
CA TYR A 38 21.42 -0.57 6.58
C TYR A 38 21.57 0.06 5.19
N GLN A 39 20.50 0.61 4.65
CA GLN A 39 20.53 1.30 3.35
C GLN A 39 21.40 2.57 3.42
N LYS A 40 21.28 3.34 4.50
CA LYS A 40 22.10 4.54 4.74
C LYS A 40 23.59 4.21 4.84
N GLU A 41 23.94 3.19 5.61
CA GLU A 41 25.34 2.70 5.75
C GLU A 41 25.89 2.17 4.42
N ALA A 42 25.05 1.50 3.64
CA ALA A 42 25.39 1.05 2.29
C ALA A 42 25.43 2.18 1.24
N LYS A 43 25.16 3.44 1.65
CA LYS A 43 25.16 4.63 0.78
C LYS A 43 24.17 4.51 -0.39
N ILE A 44 23.03 3.88 -0.16
CA ILE A 44 21.92 3.88 -1.12
C ILE A 44 21.37 5.30 -1.22
N GLU A 45 21.29 5.81 -2.45
CA GLU A 45 20.84 7.19 -2.72
C GLU A 45 19.34 7.34 -2.46
N PHE A 46 18.53 6.41 -2.96
CA PHE A 46 17.08 6.43 -2.81
C PHE A 46 16.61 5.35 -1.83
N ILE A 47 16.65 5.67 -0.55
CA ILE A 47 16.12 4.81 0.51
C ILE A 47 14.59 4.85 0.46
N SER A 48 13.93 3.70 0.57
CA SER A 48 12.48 3.59 0.43
C SER A 48 11.74 3.72 1.75
N SER A 49 10.56 4.34 1.71
CA SER A 49 9.52 4.23 2.74
C SER A 49 8.21 3.76 2.12
N ASN A 50 7.25 3.38 2.95
CA ASN A 50 5.98 2.74 2.57
C ASN A 50 6.17 1.40 1.82
N ASP A 51 7.31 0.77 2.01
CA ASP A 51 7.65 -0.57 1.51
C ASP A 51 7.56 -1.66 2.60
N PHE A 52 7.20 -1.27 3.81
CA PHE A 52 6.98 -2.17 4.94
C PHE A 52 5.49 -2.44 5.13
N SER A 53 5.10 -3.73 5.14
CA SER A 53 3.73 -4.18 5.35
C SER A 53 3.65 -5.12 6.55
N TYR A 54 2.56 -5.02 7.34
CA TYR A 54 2.27 -6.03 8.36
C TYR A 54 1.85 -7.36 7.73
N TYR A 55 1.20 -7.31 6.57
CA TYR A 55 0.72 -8.48 5.84
C TYR A 55 1.16 -8.45 4.38
N ASP A 56 0.60 -7.56 3.54
CA ASP A 56 1.02 -7.37 2.15
C ASP A 56 0.73 -5.96 1.62
N ASN A 57 1.43 -5.57 0.56
CA ASN A 57 1.37 -4.22 0.00
C ASN A 57 0.05 -3.91 -0.73
N MET A 58 -0.64 -4.88 -1.30
CA MET A 58 -1.94 -4.67 -1.96
C MET A 58 -3.04 -4.42 -0.93
N LEU A 59 -2.96 -5.11 0.22
CA LEU A 59 -3.84 -4.83 1.36
C LEU A 59 -3.58 -3.43 1.92
N ASP A 60 -2.31 -3.04 2.10
CA ASP A 60 -1.93 -1.67 2.50
C ASP A 60 -2.50 -0.64 1.52
N THR A 61 -2.43 -0.92 0.22
CA THR A 61 -2.97 -0.03 -0.82
C THR A 61 -4.50 0.03 -0.78
N SER A 62 -5.18 -1.07 -0.48
CA SER A 62 -6.64 -1.09 -0.29
C SER A 62 -7.06 -0.22 0.89
N ILE A 63 -6.32 -0.26 1.99
CA ILE A 63 -6.54 0.61 3.16
C ILE A 63 -6.23 2.08 2.82
N LEU A 64 -5.13 2.34 2.12
CA LEU A 64 -4.74 3.68 1.66
C LEU A 64 -5.84 4.32 0.80
N LEU A 65 -6.37 3.57 -0.16
CA LEU A 65 -7.41 4.03 -1.08
C LEU A 65 -8.82 3.97 -0.48
N GLY A 66 -8.98 3.38 0.71
CA GLY A 66 -10.29 3.19 1.35
C GLY A 66 -11.23 2.28 0.57
N ALA A 67 -10.69 1.40 -0.29
CA ALA A 67 -11.45 0.43 -1.06
C ALA A 67 -11.82 -0.79 -0.18
N ILE A 68 -12.72 -0.56 0.76
CA ILE A 68 -13.11 -1.52 1.80
C ILE A 68 -14.39 -2.24 1.38
N PRO A 69 -14.38 -3.59 1.26
CA PRO A 69 -15.59 -4.36 1.01
C PRO A 69 -16.63 -4.18 2.13
N LYS A 70 -17.90 -4.09 1.75
CA LYS A 70 -19.02 -3.76 2.65
C LYS A 70 -19.05 -4.59 3.93
N ARG A 71 -18.68 -5.88 3.87
CA ARG A 71 -18.67 -6.76 5.04
C ARG A 71 -17.69 -6.37 6.14
N PHE A 72 -16.73 -5.49 5.84
CA PHE A 72 -15.73 -5.01 6.80
C PHE A 72 -15.94 -3.55 7.24
N GLU A 73 -16.95 -2.83 6.73
CA GLU A 73 -17.14 -1.39 6.98
C GLU A 73 -17.35 -1.02 8.46
N SER A 74 -17.80 -1.96 9.29
CA SER A 74 -17.96 -1.75 10.73
C SER A 74 -16.66 -1.87 11.52
N LEU A 75 -15.61 -2.44 10.93
CA LEU A 75 -14.32 -2.68 11.57
C LEU A 75 -13.40 -1.47 11.36
N LYS A 76 -12.39 -1.34 12.22
CA LYS A 76 -11.44 -0.21 12.18
C LYS A 76 -10.03 -0.69 12.49
N ASP A 77 -9.06 0.15 12.09
CA ASP A 77 -7.64 0.03 12.42
C ASP A 77 -7.09 -1.40 12.17
N GLU A 78 -6.38 -1.96 13.12
CA GLU A 78 -5.77 -3.29 13.02
C GLU A 78 -6.79 -4.42 12.90
N GLU A 79 -7.97 -4.28 13.52
CA GLU A 79 -9.03 -5.26 13.39
C GLU A 79 -9.55 -5.34 11.94
N LEU A 80 -9.78 -4.20 11.31
CA LEU A 80 -10.11 -4.12 9.88
C LEU A 80 -9.03 -4.77 9.03
N TYR A 81 -7.79 -4.35 9.22
CA TYR A 81 -6.64 -4.80 8.44
C TYR A 81 -6.47 -6.32 8.46
N PHE A 82 -6.43 -6.90 9.66
CA PHE A 82 -6.22 -8.33 9.80
C PHE A 82 -7.46 -9.17 9.50
N THR A 83 -8.67 -8.63 9.68
CA THR A 83 -9.90 -9.34 9.29
C THR A 83 -10.04 -9.40 7.76
N MET A 84 -9.66 -8.35 7.04
CA MET A 84 -9.58 -8.40 5.58
C MET A 84 -8.63 -9.51 5.10
N ALA A 85 -7.47 -9.66 5.74
CA ALA A 85 -6.46 -10.64 5.36
C ALA A 85 -6.79 -12.09 5.79
N ARG A 86 -7.42 -12.30 6.93
CA ARG A 86 -7.52 -13.61 7.58
C ARG A 86 -8.95 -14.05 7.88
N GLY A 87 -9.90 -13.12 7.82
CA GLY A 87 -11.25 -13.34 8.32
C GLY A 87 -11.32 -13.42 9.85
N ASN A 88 -12.53 -13.55 10.33
CA ASN A 88 -12.86 -13.87 11.71
C ASN A 88 -14.15 -14.73 11.76
N GLU A 89 -14.74 -14.93 12.94
CA GLU A 89 -15.93 -15.74 13.11
C GLU A 89 -17.15 -15.23 12.31
N THR A 90 -17.19 -13.94 11.97
CA THR A 90 -18.34 -13.29 11.32
C THR A 90 -18.04 -12.84 9.88
N CYS A 91 -16.79 -12.67 9.52
CA CYS A 91 -16.37 -12.13 8.22
C CYS A 91 -15.38 -13.07 7.54
N VAL A 92 -15.72 -13.52 6.31
CA VAL A 92 -14.79 -14.28 5.46
C VAL A 92 -13.70 -13.37 4.97
N ALA A 93 -12.44 -13.85 5.01
CA ALA A 93 -11.28 -13.15 4.47
C ALA A 93 -11.43 -12.81 2.98
N MET A 94 -10.67 -11.85 2.52
CA MET A 94 -10.46 -11.63 1.09
C MET A 94 -9.61 -12.77 0.50
N GLU A 95 -9.70 -12.95 -0.81
CA GLU A 95 -8.91 -13.96 -1.52
C GLU A 95 -7.42 -13.64 -1.42
N MET A 96 -6.59 -14.68 -1.31
CA MET A 96 -5.15 -14.58 -1.38
C MET A 96 -4.64 -15.40 -2.57
N THR A 97 -3.81 -14.79 -3.43
CA THR A 97 -3.25 -15.46 -4.60
C THR A 97 -1.78 -15.09 -4.79
N LYS A 98 -1.11 -15.79 -5.68
CA LYS A 98 0.30 -15.54 -6.00
C LYS A 98 0.48 -14.19 -6.69
N TRP A 99 1.52 -13.48 -6.26
CA TRP A 99 2.04 -12.31 -6.96
C TRP A 99 2.76 -12.76 -8.23
N PHE A 100 2.07 -12.70 -9.37
CA PHE A 100 2.54 -13.22 -10.65
C PHE A 100 2.96 -14.70 -10.56
N ASN A 101 4.17 -15.04 -10.97
CA ASN A 101 4.72 -16.41 -10.89
C ASN A 101 5.68 -16.62 -9.72
N THR A 102 5.65 -15.74 -8.73
CA THR A 102 6.52 -15.81 -7.54
C THR A 102 5.90 -16.66 -6.42
N ASN A 103 6.67 -16.89 -5.36
CA ASN A 103 6.16 -17.48 -4.12
C ASN A 103 5.55 -16.47 -3.14
N TYR A 104 5.63 -15.17 -3.45
CA TYR A 104 4.94 -14.14 -2.70
C TYR A 104 3.43 -14.18 -3.03
N HIS A 105 2.61 -13.99 -2.00
CA HIS A 105 1.16 -13.95 -2.14
C HIS A 105 0.64 -12.58 -1.68
N TYR A 106 -0.43 -12.12 -2.29
CA TYR A 106 -1.09 -10.87 -1.93
C TYR A 106 -2.58 -11.07 -1.69
N ILE A 107 -3.17 -10.17 -0.91
CA ILE A 107 -4.61 -10.10 -0.70
C ILE A 107 -5.24 -9.38 -1.90
N VAL A 108 -6.14 -10.08 -2.59
CA VAL A 108 -6.76 -9.60 -3.83
C VAL A 108 -7.82 -8.54 -3.50
N PRO A 109 -7.67 -7.28 -3.95
CA PRO A 109 -8.70 -6.27 -3.74
C PRO A 109 -10.01 -6.67 -4.42
N GLU A 110 -11.12 -6.48 -3.72
CA GLU A 110 -12.47 -6.77 -4.23
C GLU A 110 -13.12 -5.47 -4.70
N ILE A 111 -13.39 -5.38 -6.01
CA ILE A 111 -13.94 -4.17 -6.65
C ILE A 111 -15.30 -4.49 -7.25
N SER A 112 -16.26 -3.60 -7.04
CA SER A 112 -17.58 -3.59 -7.69
C SER A 112 -17.84 -2.22 -8.31
N LYS A 113 -18.83 -2.09 -9.16
CA LYS A 113 -19.27 -0.78 -9.70
C LYS A 113 -19.60 0.28 -8.64
N ASN A 114 -19.92 -0.17 -7.42
CA ASN A 114 -20.29 0.70 -6.30
C ASN A 114 -19.15 0.93 -5.30
N THR A 115 -17.96 0.40 -5.56
CA THR A 115 -16.81 0.60 -4.68
C THR A 115 -16.52 2.08 -4.52
N LYS A 116 -16.37 2.51 -3.28
CA LYS A 116 -16.00 3.89 -2.93
C LYS A 116 -14.52 3.95 -2.61
N PHE A 117 -13.91 5.05 -3.00
CA PHE A 117 -12.52 5.34 -2.69
C PHE A 117 -12.49 6.53 -1.75
N LYS A 118 -11.77 6.40 -0.64
CA LYS A 118 -11.59 7.44 0.35
C LYS A 118 -10.18 7.37 0.90
N LEU A 119 -9.36 8.35 0.56
CA LEU A 119 -7.96 8.39 0.98
C LEU A 119 -7.80 8.21 2.49
N ASN A 120 -6.87 7.34 2.88
CA ASN A 120 -6.32 7.18 4.23
C ASN A 120 -4.79 7.25 4.15
N SER A 121 -4.27 8.47 4.15
CA SER A 121 -2.83 8.76 3.99
C SER A 121 -1.97 8.46 5.22
N LYS A 122 -2.59 8.09 6.35
CA LYS A 122 -1.96 8.01 7.67
C LYS A 122 -0.64 7.22 7.64
N LYS A 123 -0.68 5.96 7.18
CA LYS A 123 0.52 5.09 7.14
C LYS A 123 1.66 5.71 6.33
N VAL A 124 1.35 6.23 5.13
CA VAL A 124 2.35 6.80 4.22
C VAL A 124 3.04 8.01 4.86
N ILE A 125 2.27 8.91 5.45
CA ILE A 125 2.77 10.13 6.08
C ILE A 125 3.55 9.80 7.35
N GLU A 126 3.05 8.92 8.21
CA GLU A 126 3.71 8.52 9.44
C GLU A 126 5.06 7.86 9.15
N GLU A 127 5.12 6.95 8.19
CA GLU A 127 6.34 6.22 7.85
C GLU A 127 7.42 7.13 7.21
N TYR A 128 7.01 8.10 6.39
CA TYR A 128 7.92 9.12 5.88
C TYR A 128 8.50 9.98 7.01
N LYS A 129 7.64 10.42 7.95
CA LYS A 129 8.09 11.21 9.11
C LYS A 129 9.00 10.42 10.04
N GLU A 130 8.71 9.15 10.30
CA GLU A 130 9.59 8.27 11.10
C GLU A 130 11.01 8.20 10.51
N ALA A 131 11.14 8.15 9.19
CA ALA A 131 12.44 8.15 8.54
C ALA A 131 13.13 9.53 8.63
N LEU A 132 12.38 10.63 8.47
CA LEU A 132 12.90 12.00 8.64
C LEU A 132 13.43 12.24 10.06
N ASP A 133 12.76 11.72 11.08
CA ASP A 133 13.20 11.83 12.49
C ASP A 133 14.56 11.14 12.73
N LEU A 134 14.94 10.21 11.85
CA LEU A 134 16.26 9.56 11.83
C LEU A 134 17.28 10.29 10.93
N GLY A 135 16.91 11.44 10.38
CA GLY A 135 17.73 12.15 9.41
C GLY A 135 17.87 11.42 8.09
N ILE A 136 16.83 10.65 7.69
CA ILE A 136 16.81 9.89 6.44
C ILE A 136 15.65 10.39 5.57
N LYS A 137 15.99 11.04 4.46
CA LYS A 137 15.03 11.45 3.44
C LYS A 137 14.77 10.27 2.52
N THR A 138 13.53 9.79 2.49
CA THR A 138 13.17 8.61 1.70
C THR A 138 12.42 8.96 0.42
N LYS A 139 12.47 8.08 -0.57
CA LYS A 139 11.44 8.04 -1.61
C LYS A 139 10.23 7.25 -1.09
N ILE A 140 9.03 7.69 -1.41
CA ILE A 140 7.79 7.02 -1.03
C ILE A 140 7.40 6.02 -2.11
N ASN A 141 7.28 4.73 -1.77
CA ASN A 141 6.85 3.71 -2.71
C ASN A 141 5.33 3.51 -2.63
N LEU A 142 4.67 3.49 -3.78
CA LEU A 142 3.23 3.26 -3.92
C LEU A 142 2.98 2.23 -5.02
N ILE A 143 1.97 1.39 -4.86
CA ILE A 143 1.47 0.57 -5.98
C ILE A 143 0.74 1.48 -6.95
N GLY A 144 1.04 1.37 -8.24
CA GLY A 144 0.42 2.19 -9.27
C GLY A 144 -1.05 1.84 -9.51
N ALA A 145 -1.80 2.81 -9.99
CA ALA A 145 -3.25 2.70 -10.17
C ALA A 145 -3.65 1.58 -11.13
N ILE A 146 -2.85 1.36 -12.18
CA ILE A 146 -3.12 0.35 -13.19
C ILE A 146 -2.88 -1.05 -12.63
N THR A 147 -1.79 -1.25 -11.91
CA THR A 147 -1.52 -2.53 -11.22
C THR A 147 -2.58 -2.81 -10.16
N TYR A 148 -2.94 -1.82 -9.34
CA TYR A 148 -3.95 -2.01 -8.30
C TYR A 148 -5.26 -2.52 -8.88
N LEU A 149 -5.80 -1.83 -9.90
CA LEU A 149 -7.06 -2.23 -10.53
C LEU A 149 -6.93 -3.51 -11.36
N GLY A 150 -5.82 -3.68 -12.08
CA GLY A 150 -5.61 -4.85 -12.94
C GLY A 150 -5.35 -6.17 -12.18
N LEU A 151 -4.94 -6.09 -10.92
CA LEU A 151 -4.80 -7.24 -10.01
C LEU A 151 -5.97 -7.38 -9.03
N SER A 152 -6.98 -6.51 -9.12
CA SER A 152 -8.21 -6.60 -8.36
C SER A 152 -9.17 -7.63 -8.96
N LYS A 153 -10.08 -8.15 -8.14
CA LYS A 153 -11.15 -9.06 -8.55
C LYS A 153 -12.48 -8.30 -8.57
N SER A 154 -13.17 -8.33 -9.71
CA SER A 154 -14.55 -7.87 -9.76
C SER A 154 -15.48 -8.85 -9.04
N VAL A 155 -16.32 -8.32 -8.14
CA VAL A 155 -17.30 -9.12 -7.37
C VAL A 155 -18.72 -9.04 -7.95
N ASP A 156 -18.94 -8.21 -8.99
CA ASP A 156 -20.22 -8.02 -9.69
C ASP A 156 -20.09 -8.08 -11.22
N ASN A 157 -18.97 -8.61 -11.72
CA ASN A 157 -18.60 -8.68 -13.13
C ASN A 157 -18.44 -7.30 -13.82
N SER A 158 -18.36 -6.21 -13.07
CA SER A 158 -18.00 -4.90 -13.62
C SER A 158 -16.50 -4.84 -13.94
N ASP A 159 -16.13 -3.96 -14.88
CA ASP A 159 -14.71 -3.70 -15.16
C ASP A 159 -14.10 -2.83 -14.04
N ALA A 160 -13.07 -3.32 -13.37
CA ALA A 160 -12.39 -2.59 -12.30
C ALA A 160 -11.82 -1.25 -12.78
N PHE A 161 -11.41 -1.15 -14.05
CA PHE A 161 -10.89 0.09 -14.65
C PHE A 161 -11.92 1.21 -14.80
N LEU A 162 -13.23 0.96 -14.54
CA LEU A 162 -14.22 2.02 -14.39
C LEU A 162 -13.85 2.99 -13.24
N HIS A 163 -13.04 2.53 -12.30
CA HIS A 163 -12.60 3.32 -11.15
C HIS A 163 -11.25 4.01 -11.33
N ILE A 164 -10.63 3.98 -12.52
CA ILE A 164 -9.29 4.55 -12.71
C ILE A 164 -9.22 6.00 -12.26
N ASN A 165 -10.22 6.82 -12.61
CA ASN A 165 -10.26 8.23 -12.20
C ASN A 165 -10.41 8.40 -10.70
N ASN A 166 -11.17 7.53 -10.02
CA ASN A 166 -11.33 7.58 -8.56
C ASN A 166 -10.02 7.28 -7.84
N VAL A 167 -9.28 6.27 -8.31
CA VAL A 167 -7.96 5.92 -7.76
C VAL A 167 -6.95 7.03 -8.02
N VAL A 168 -6.93 7.59 -9.23
CA VAL A 168 -6.04 8.71 -9.58
C VAL A 168 -6.34 9.95 -8.73
N GLU A 169 -7.61 10.29 -8.51
CA GLU A 169 -7.96 11.44 -7.64
C GLU A 169 -7.53 11.19 -6.18
N ALA A 170 -7.69 9.97 -5.65
CA ALA A 170 -7.17 9.64 -4.32
C ALA A 170 -5.64 9.79 -4.25
N TYR A 171 -4.90 9.35 -5.27
CA TYR A 171 -3.46 9.57 -5.34
C TYR A 171 -3.08 11.04 -5.50
N LYS A 172 -3.82 11.83 -6.26
CA LYS A 172 -3.60 13.28 -6.35
C LYS A 172 -3.80 13.96 -4.99
N GLU A 173 -4.83 13.54 -4.24
CA GLU A 173 -5.06 14.03 -2.89
C GLU A 173 -3.87 13.66 -1.97
N LEU A 174 -3.40 12.40 -2.00
CA LEU A 174 -2.20 11.97 -1.29
C LEU A 174 -0.97 12.82 -1.65
N LEU A 175 -0.71 13.02 -2.95
CA LEU A 175 0.42 13.82 -3.42
C LEU A 175 0.35 15.26 -2.91
N LYS A 176 -0.85 15.87 -2.87
CA LYS A 176 -1.06 17.19 -2.26
C LYS A 176 -0.78 17.22 -0.76
N GLU A 177 -1.09 16.14 -0.04
CA GLU A 177 -0.79 16.05 1.39
C GLU A 177 0.71 15.90 1.65
N ILE A 178 1.37 14.98 0.95
CA ILE A 178 2.80 14.74 1.13
C ILE A 178 3.67 15.90 0.63
N SER A 179 3.23 16.66 -0.41
CA SER A 179 3.97 17.83 -0.89
C SER A 179 4.21 18.91 0.17
N LYS A 180 3.45 18.86 1.26
CA LYS A 180 3.58 19.79 2.39
C LYS A 180 4.62 19.35 3.42
N LEU A 181 5.20 18.16 3.25
CA LEU A 181 6.10 17.58 4.26
C LEU A 181 7.56 17.98 4.07
N ASP A 182 7.97 18.31 2.85
CA ASP A 182 9.35 18.64 2.52
C ASP A 182 9.42 19.49 1.23
N ASP A 183 10.53 20.17 1.00
CA ASP A 183 10.78 21.02 -0.17
C ASP A 183 10.98 20.20 -1.47
N GLU A 184 11.43 18.97 -1.36
CA GLU A 184 11.59 18.05 -2.49
C GLU A 184 11.30 16.62 -2.03
N ILE A 185 10.36 15.96 -2.70
CA ILE A 185 9.94 14.59 -2.37
C ILE A 185 9.98 13.74 -3.64
N VAL A 186 10.54 12.54 -3.52
CA VAL A 186 10.52 11.53 -4.58
C VAL A 186 9.42 10.51 -4.28
N VAL A 187 8.58 10.23 -5.27
CA VAL A 187 7.53 9.23 -5.21
C VAL A 187 7.75 8.22 -6.32
N GLN A 188 7.77 6.94 -5.98
CA GLN A 188 7.83 5.85 -6.95
C GLN A 188 6.50 5.13 -7.00
N PHE A 189 5.90 5.06 -8.19
CA PHE A 189 4.76 4.19 -8.45
C PHE A 189 5.23 2.88 -9.08
N ASP A 190 4.95 1.78 -8.40
CA ASP A 190 5.29 0.44 -8.89
C ASP A 190 4.15 -0.11 -9.75
N GLU A 191 4.43 -0.35 -11.02
CA GLU A 191 3.48 -0.91 -11.99
C GLU A 191 3.95 -2.27 -12.53
N PRO A 192 4.09 -3.29 -11.66
CA PRO A 192 4.54 -4.60 -12.10
C PRO A 192 3.59 -5.28 -13.11
N LEU A 193 2.35 -4.82 -13.22
CA LEU A 193 1.44 -5.31 -14.26
C LEU A 193 1.98 -5.10 -15.68
N PHE A 194 2.88 -4.12 -15.89
CA PHE A 194 3.45 -3.82 -17.20
C PHE A 194 4.36 -4.93 -17.75
N VAL A 195 4.68 -5.95 -16.96
CA VAL A 195 5.38 -7.16 -17.47
C VAL A 195 4.48 -8.10 -18.27
N LYS A 196 3.16 -7.85 -18.25
CA LYS A 196 2.17 -8.62 -19.01
C LYS A 196 1.81 -7.93 -20.31
N ASP A 197 1.29 -8.70 -21.26
CA ASP A 197 0.62 -8.15 -22.43
C ASP A 197 -0.67 -7.46 -21.97
N LEU A 198 -0.72 -6.15 -22.15
CA LEU A 198 -1.87 -5.32 -21.80
C LEU A 198 -2.72 -5.07 -23.05
N ASP A 199 -4.04 -5.07 -22.89
CA ASP A 199 -4.93 -4.66 -23.96
C ASP A 199 -4.80 -3.16 -24.29
N SER A 200 -5.27 -2.77 -25.48
CA SER A 200 -5.15 -1.38 -25.96
C SER A 200 -5.89 -0.37 -25.09
N LYS A 201 -6.97 -0.78 -24.42
CA LYS A 201 -7.71 0.07 -23.49
C LYS A 201 -6.86 0.42 -22.29
N VAL A 202 -6.24 -0.58 -21.65
CA VAL A 202 -5.36 -0.36 -20.49
C VAL A 202 -4.12 0.45 -20.90
N LEU A 203 -3.50 0.12 -22.04
CA LEU A 203 -2.36 0.89 -22.56
C LEU A 203 -2.68 2.38 -22.76
N SER A 204 -3.89 2.69 -23.23
CA SER A 204 -4.32 4.07 -23.42
C SER A 204 -4.49 4.88 -22.12
N LEU A 205 -4.61 4.22 -20.96
CA LEU A 205 -4.74 4.86 -19.66
C LEU A 205 -3.40 5.31 -19.07
N ILE A 206 -2.28 4.69 -19.47
CA ILE A 206 -0.97 4.91 -18.84
C ILE A 206 -0.59 6.40 -18.87
N LYS A 207 -0.52 6.97 -20.07
CA LYS A 207 -0.08 8.36 -20.22
C LYS A 207 -0.97 9.37 -19.48
N PRO A 208 -2.31 9.36 -19.64
CA PRO A 208 -3.18 10.29 -18.91
C PRO A 208 -3.08 10.17 -17.38
N VAL A 209 -2.92 8.96 -16.86
CA VAL A 209 -2.76 8.72 -15.41
C VAL A 209 -1.49 9.42 -14.91
N TYR A 210 -0.34 9.15 -15.53
CA TYR A 210 0.93 9.68 -15.04
C TYR A 210 1.16 11.15 -15.37
N ASP A 211 0.64 11.67 -16.49
CA ASP A 211 0.60 13.10 -16.74
C ASP A 211 -0.23 13.83 -15.65
N GLY A 212 -1.35 13.24 -15.26
CA GLY A 212 -2.22 13.78 -14.22
C GLY A 212 -1.56 13.77 -12.83
N LEU A 213 -0.82 12.71 -12.48
CA LEU A 213 -0.12 12.61 -11.20
C LEU A 213 1.09 13.53 -11.14
N SER A 214 1.90 13.59 -12.21
CA SER A 214 3.11 14.41 -12.26
C SER A 214 2.83 15.92 -12.22
N SER A 215 1.62 16.33 -12.55
CA SER A 215 1.21 17.75 -12.55
C SER A 215 0.72 18.28 -11.21
N VAL A 216 0.65 17.43 -10.15
CA VAL A 216 -0.01 17.80 -8.89
C VAL A 216 0.76 18.84 -8.07
N ALA A 217 2.09 18.69 -7.99
CA ALA A 217 2.93 19.58 -7.20
C ALA A 217 4.35 19.65 -7.78
N SER A 218 4.91 20.84 -7.84
CA SER A 218 6.23 21.09 -8.45
C SER A 218 7.41 20.55 -7.64
N ASN A 219 7.22 20.31 -6.35
CA ASN A 219 8.22 19.76 -5.44
C ASN A 219 8.17 18.22 -5.32
N ILE A 220 7.31 17.58 -6.10
CA ILE A 220 7.26 16.10 -6.17
C ILE A 220 7.88 15.64 -7.49
N LYS A 221 8.82 14.71 -7.40
CA LYS A 221 9.38 13.96 -8.53
C LYS A 221 8.77 12.55 -8.53
N ILE A 222 8.17 12.15 -9.63
CA ILE A 222 7.64 10.80 -9.86
C ILE A 222 8.58 10.03 -10.78
#